data_82c79d5d755f865a32ef4269eb4779e9
#
_entry.id   82c79d5d755f865a32ef4269eb4779e9
#
_cell.length_a   1.000
_cell.length_b   1.000
_cell.length_c   1.000
_cell.angle_alpha   90.00
_cell.angle_beta   90.00
_cell.angle_gamma   90.00
#
_symmetry.space_group_name_H-M   'P 1'
#
loop_
_entity.id
_entity.type
_entity.pdbx_description
1 polymer ?
#
loop_
_entity_poly.entity_id
_entity_poly.type
_entity_poly.pdbx_seq_one_letter_code
_entity_poly.pdbx_strand_id
1 'polypeptide(L)'
;MTREDILREVLSLEGNNWLLELATGTGKSRLALEKVKSLGGKTLLLVVNRNVHKQNWADEIKKWWSNCNMEITMTTYVSLPKYAGKYDCAIFDECHHLSERCREALCYFDIKHSVLLSATVSNKLKDELIEVFDDLTSYKKDLRDVIDDDILPDPIVYMLPLNLRADLPTEVIWKNPKAKGRLIESSWAMRWGYMKQKTNPVKIYCTQKQYITDLDNQIEYWKKRYLRSRSEIAKNKWLRLCSDRLKWLSDKKTPYVQQILLHLSEYRTLIFCNSIEQTEMLGEYCINSKNKKSVEYLEAFNKGKIDHITACNMLNEGMNLVNCQVGIYANLNSSDTIVKQRMGRLLRHKNPVLIVPYFVGTRDEELASKMLENYNPKLVTVINDYKEIKI
;
A
#
# COMPACT_ATOMS: atom_id res chain seq x y z
N MET A 1 15.73 -18.68 -11.31
CA MET A 1 16.14 -18.79 -9.87
C MET A 1 14.96 -19.34 -9.06
N THR A 2 15.18 -20.11 -8.01
CA THR A 2 14.12 -20.67 -7.15
C THR A 2 14.08 -19.97 -5.79
N ARG A 3 13.00 -20.18 -5.01
CA ARG A 3 12.96 -19.69 -3.61
C ARG A 3 14.08 -20.28 -2.74
N GLU A 4 14.52 -21.50 -3.03
CA GLU A 4 15.62 -22.15 -2.31
C GLU A 4 16.99 -21.56 -2.71
N ASP A 5 17.12 -21.02 -3.93
CA ASP A 5 18.32 -20.30 -4.34
C ASP A 5 18.42 -18.96 -3.61
N ILE A 6 17.31 -18.22 -3.50
CA ILE A 6 17.25 -17.00 -2.68
C ILE A 6 17.62 -17.30 -1.23
N LEU A 7 17.10 -18.40 -0.67
CA LEU A 7 17.45 -18.80 0.70
C LEU A 7 18.94 -19.04 0.84
N ARG A 8 19.57 -19.78 -0.09
CA ARG A 8 21.02 -20.03 -0.07
C ARG A 8 21.82 -18.74 -0.15
N GLU A 9 21.44 -17.83 -1.03
CA GLU A 9 22.08 -16.50 -1.15
C GLU A 9 21.95 -15.70 0.15
N VAL A 10 20.76 -15.64 0.76
CA VAL A 10 20.55 -14.94 2.03
C VAL A 10 21.35 -15.55 3.17
N LEU A 11 21.43 -16.89 3.23
CA LEU A 11 22.23 -17.59 4.26
C LEU A 11 23.73 -17.34 4.10
N SER A 12 24.22 -17.19 2.87
CA SER A 12 25.65 -16.92 2.59
C SER A 12 26.06 -15.47 2.82
N LEU A 13 25.13 -14.55 3.07
CA LEU A 13 25.49 -13.15 3.35
C LEU A 13 26.33 -13.02 4.62
N GLU A 14 27.49 -12.40 4.49
CA GLU A 14 28.39 -12.09 5.60
C GLU A 14 27.94 -10.83 6.37
N GLY A 15 28.52 -10.61 7.57
CA GLY A 15 28.23 -9.48 8.44
C GLY A 15 27.28 -9.81 9.60
N ASN A 16 26.82 -8.80 10.29
CA ASN A 16 25.95 -8.93 11.46
C ASN A 16 24.56 -8.35 11.25
N ASN A 17 24.40 -7.45 10.31
CA ASN A 17 23.14 -6.74 10.04
C ASN A 17 22.78 -6.86 8.57
N TRP A 18 21.56 -7.30 8.26
CA TRP A 18 21.11 -7.55 6.90
C TRP A 18 19.81 -6.82 6.60
N LEU A 19 19.80 -6.04 5.52
CA LEU A 19 18.61 -5.43 4.95
C LEU A 19 18.14 -6.27 3.75
N LEU A 20 17.04 -6.99 3.92
CA LEU A 20 16.44 -7.81 2.89
C LEU A 20 15.28 -7.05 2.23
N GLU A 21 15.56 -6.41 1.10
CA GLU A 21 14.56 -5.74 0.25
C GLU A 21 13.97 -6.76 -0.72
N LEU A 22 12.85 -7.37 -0.35
CA LEU A 22 12.26 -8.47 -1.08
C LEU A 22 10.80 -8.19 -1.43
N ALA A 23 10.40 -8.50 -2.66
CA ALA A 23 9.00 -8.40 -3.08
C ALA A 23 8.07 -9.19 -2.15
N THR A 24 6.82 -8.73 -1.99
CA THR A 24 5.82 -9.45 -1.21
C THR A 24 5.49 -10.80 -1.89
N GLY A 25 5.44 -11.87 -1.12
CA GLY A 25 5.20 -13.23 -1.66
C GLY A 25 6.45 -14.08 -1.89
N THR A 26 7.65 -13.51 -1.72
CA THR A 26 8.93 -14.27 -1.83
C THR A 26 9.24 -15.16 -0.65
N GLY A 27 8.52 -15.04 0.48
CA GLY A 27 8.78 -15.79 1.69
C GLY A 27 9.69 -15.09 2.69
N LYS A 28 9.67 -13.76 2.78
CA LYS A 28 10.50 -12.94 3.69
C LYS A 28 10.58 -13.47 5.11
N SER A 29 9.44 -13.87 5.70
CA SER A 29 9.38 -14.39 7.07
C SER A 29 10.21 -15.67 7.23
N ARG A 30 10.10 -16.61 6.27
CA ARG A 30 10.91 -17.83 6.24
C ARG A 30 12.40 -17.49 6.14
N LEU A 31 12.77 -16.61 5.22
CA LEU A 31 14.16 -16.21 5.01
C LEU A 31 14.79 -15.61 6.28
N ALA A 32 14.06 -14.74 6.98
CA ALA A 32 14.51 -14.16 8.23
C ALA A 32 14.66 -15.21 9.34
N LEU A 33 13.67 -16.12 9.48
CA LEU A 33 13.73 -17.19 10.48
C LEU A 33 14.90 -18.15 10.22
N GLU A 34 15.11 -18.58 8.97
CA GLU A 34 16.22 -19.47 8.62
C GLU A 34 17.58 -18.77 8.79
N LYS A 35 17.68 -17.45 8.50
CA LYS A 35 18.90 -16.69 8.77
C LYS A 35 19.19 -16.64 10.26
N VAL A 36 18.21 -16.26 11.10
CA VAL A 36 18.37 -16.24 12.58
C VAL A 36 18.69 -17.62 13.12
N LYS A 37 18.05 -18.66 12.62
CA LYS A 37 18.30 -20.06 13.01
C LYS A 37 19.74 -20.49 12.70
N SER A 38 20.30 -20.05 11.55
CA SER A 38 21.70 -20.37 11.19
C SER A 38 22.73 -19.68 12.09
N LEU A 39 22.38 -18.58 12.73
CA LEU A 39 23.27 -17.83 13.65
C LEU A 39 23.26 -18.42 15.05
N GLY A 40 22.17 -19.09 15.43
CA GLY A 40 21.96 -19.57 16.81
C GLY A 40 21.67 -18.42 17.77
N GLY A 41 21.65 -18.74 19.07
CA GLY A 41 21.40 -17.75 20.13
C GLY A 41 20.31 -18.21 21.10
N LYS A 42 20.05 -17.40 22.13
CA LYS A 42 19.06 -17.68 23.18
C LYS A 42 17.87 -16.73 23.16
N THR A 43 18.06 -15.51 22.63
CA THR A 43 17.04 -14.45 22.69
C THR A 43 16.81 -13.85 21.29
N LEU A 44 15.54 -13.68 20.94
CA LEU A 44 15.09 -13.07 19.69
C LEU A 44 14.11 -11.92 19.98
N LEU A 45 14.44 -10.73 19.51
CA LEU A 45 13.52 -9.60 19.45
C LEU A 45 12.82 -9.57 18.08
N LEU A 46 11.50 -9.65 18.06
CA LEU A 46 10.70 -9.55 16.84
C LEU A 46 9.85 -8.26 16.87
N VAL A 47 10.14 -7.34 15.97
CA VAL A 47 9.47 -6.03 15.88
C VAL A 47 8.58 -6.00 14.67
N VAL A 48 7.29 -5.70 14.88
CA VAL A 48 6.26 -5.65 13.84
C VAL A 48 5.51 -4.33 13.85
N ASN A 49 4.81 -4.00 12.77
CA ASN A 49 4.07 -2.73 12.70
C ASN A 49 2.82 -2.73 13.61
N ARG A 50 2.05 -3.83 13.64
CA ARG A 50 0.77 -3.93 14.36
C ARG A 50 0.64 -5.23 15.14
N ASN A 51 -0.19 -5.22 16.19
CA ASN A 51 -0.40 -6.42 17.01
C ASN A 51 -0.95 -7.62 16.23
N VAL A 52 -1.75 -7.40 15.18
CA VAL A 52 -2.26 -8.48 14.31
C VAL A 52 -1.12 -9.25 13.61
N HIS A 53 0.01 -8.60 13.34
CA HIS A 53 1.16 -9.25 12.72
C HIS A 53 1.88 -10.21 13.67
N LYS A 54 1.76 -10.01 15.00
CA LYS A 54 2.34 -10.94 15.98
C LYS A 54 1.79 -12.35 15.83
N GLN A 55 0.46 -12.47 15.60
CA GLN A 55 -0.15 -13.78 15.38
C GLN A 55 0.37 -14.43 14.10
N ASN A 56 0.46 -13.68 13.02
CA ASN A 56 1.00 -14.19 11.75
C ASN A 56 2.45 -14.69 11.93
N TRP A 57 3.27 -13.96 12.69
CA TRP A 57 4.64 -14.38 12.97
C TRP A 57 4.69 -15.60 13.89
N ALA A 58 3.79 -15.73 14.86
CA ALA A 58 3.68 -16.94 15.68
C ALA A 58 3.35 -18.17 14.82
N ASP A 59 2.46 -18.04 13.83
CA ASP A 59 2.11 -19.11 12.90
C ASP A 59 3.29 -19.44 11.97
N GLU A 60 4.03 -18.44 11.47
CA GLU A 60 5.23 -18.66 10.64
C GLU A 60 6.36 -19.33 11.45
N ILE A 61 6.57 -18.95 12.71
CA ILE A 61 7.54 -19.61 13.60
C ILE A 61 7.13 -21.07 13.83
N LYS A 62 5.87 -21.34 14.14
CA LYS A 62 5.37 -22.70 14.31
C LYS A 62 5.58 -23.56 13.05
N LYS A 63 5.41 -22.95 11.88
CA LYS A 63 5.55 -23.62 10.58
C LYS A 63 7.00 -23.94 10.22
N TRP A 64 7.90 -22.99 10.38
CA TRP A 64 9.28 -23.06 9.87
C TRP A 64 10.31 -23.35 10.95
N TRP A 65 9.96 -23.17 12.22
CA TRP A 65 10.85 -23.37 13.35
C TRP A 65 10.11 -23.92 14.56
N SER A 66 9.42 -25.05 14.39
CA SER A 66 8.60 -25.69 15.44
C SER A 66 9.38 -26.01 16.73
N ASN A 67 10.68 -26.28 16.63
CA ASN A 67 11.57 -26.59 17.75
C ASN A 67 12.43 -25.37 18.15
N CYS A 68 11.86 -24.16 18.06
CA CYS A 68 12.58 -22.95 18.46
C CYS A 68 12.88 -22.96 19.95
N ASN A 69 14.18 -22.92 20.30
CA ASN A 69 14.67 -22.89 21.68
C ASN A 69 15.00 -21.45 22.15
N MET A 70 14.77 -20.44 21.32
CA MET A 70 15.00 -19.04 21.70
C MET A 70 13.82 -18.49 22.48
N GLU A 71 14.12 -17.65 23.47
CA GLU A 71 13.13 -16.79 24.10
C GLU A 71 12.77 -15.65 23.13
N ILE A 72 11.50 -15.61 22.70
CA ILE A 72 11.04 -14.67 21.68
C ILE A 72 10.25 -13.54 22.32
N THR A 73 10.76 -12.32 22.24
CA THR A 73 10.07 -11.10 22.62
C THR A 73 9.44 -10.45 21.39
N MET A 74 8.09 -10.41 21.30
CA MET A 74 7.39 -9.77 20.19
C MET A 74 6.83 -8.41 20.60
N THR A 75 7.22 -7.36 19.88
CA THR A 75 6.76 -6.00 20.14
C THR A 75 6.33 -5.28 18.87
N THR A 76 5.81 -4.06 18.98
CA THR A 76 5.52 -3.18 17.86
C THR A 76 6.50 -2.01 17.84
N TYR A 77 6.70 -1.35 16.68
CA TYR A 77 7.54 -0.15 16.57
C TYR A 77 7.17 0.92 17.59
N VAL A 78 5.87 1.15 17.84
CA VAL A 78 5.41 2.14 18.84
C VAL A 78 5.86 1.78 20.27
N SER A 79 5.91 0.49 20.58
CA SER A 79 6.26 0.00 21.91
C SER A 79 7.75 -0.35 22.06
N LEU A 80 8.51 -0.36 20.97
CA LEU A 80 9.92 -0.75 20.93
C LEU A 80 10.76 -0.11 22.03
N PRO A 81 10.67 1.21 22.33
CA PRO A 81 11.51 1.83 23.37
C PRO A 81 11.37 1.22 24.77
N LYS A 82 10.28 0.48 25.05
CA LYS A 82 10.04 -0.17 26.33
C LYS A 82 10.78 -1.50 26.51
N TYR A 83 11.39 -1.99 25.45
CA TYR A 83 12.01 -3.31 25.37
C TYR A 83 13.54 -3.21 25.21
N ALA A 84 14.12 -2.05 25.54
CA ALA A 84 15.56 -1.88 25.55
C ALA A 84 16.24 -2.97 26.40
N GLY A 85 17.29 -3.58 25.85
CA GLY A 85 17.95 -4.72 26.48
C GLY A 85 18.93 -5.42 25.55
N LYS A 86 19.35 -6.62 25.97
CA LYS A 86 20.30 -7.45 25.22
C LYS A 86 19.59 -8.57 24.50
N TYR A 87 19.88 -8.69 23.20
CA TYR A 87 19.32 -9.73 22.34
C TYR A 87 20.42 -10.34 21.45
N ASP A 88 20.40 -11.66 21.30
CA ASP A 88 21.31 -12.31 20.35
C ASP A 88 20.92 -11.99 18.91
N CYS A 89 19.60 -12.01 18.62
CA CYS A 89 19.09 -11.68 17.31
C CYS A 89 17.88 -10.73 17.37
N ALA A 90 17.70 -9.92 16.32
CA ALA A 90 16.49 -9.14 16.12
C ALA A 90 15.98 -9.28 14.69
N ILE A 91 14.65 -9.30 14.52
CA ILE A 91 13.96 -9.20 13.22
C ILE A 91 13.09 -7.96 13.26
N PHE A 92 13.25 -7.07 12.26
CA PHE A 92 12.47 -5.86 12.06
C PHE A 92 11.59 -6.04 10.82
N ASP A 93 10.34 -6.45 11.01
CA ASP A 93 9.40 -6.67 9.91
C ASP A 93 8.82 -5.35 9.41
N GLU A 94 8.83 -5.15 8.07
CA GLU A 94 8.48 -3.89 7.41
C GLU A 94 9.26 -2.71 8.01
N CYS A 95 10.60 -2.80 7.97
CA CYS A 95 11.53 -1.85 8.60
C CYS A 95 11.37 -0.40 8.11
N HIS A 96 10.64 -0.15 7.04
CA HIS A 96 10.27 1.20 6.62
C HIS A 96 9.39 1.95 7.66
N HIS A 97 8.89 1.27 8.69
CA HIS A 97 8.22 1.87 9.85
C HIS A 97 9.18 2.27 10.98
N LEU A 98 10.48 2.05 10.86
CA LEU A 98 11.48 2.54 11.82
C LEU A 98 11.54 4.08 11.78
N SER A 99 10.68 4.71 12.57
CA SER A 99 10.68 6.16 12.74
C SER A 99 11.97 6.65 13.44
N GLU A 100 12.26 7.95 13.34
CA GLU A 100 13.39 8.59 14.03
C GLU A 100 13.42 8.21 15.53
N ARG A 101 12.29 8.32 16.22
CA ARG A 101 12.16 7.91 17.62
C ARG A 101 12.53 6.45 17.89
N CYS A 102 12.18 5.55 16.95
CA CYS A 102 12.54 4.13 17.07
C CYS A 102 14.04 3.94 16.89
N ARG A 103 14.65 4.65 15.93
CA ARG A 103 16.10 4.59 15.68
C ARG A 103 16.90 5.14 16.86
N GLU A 104 16.47 6.27 17.42
CA GLU A 104 17.07 6.81 18.67
C GLU A 104 16.97 5.82 19.82
N ALA A 105 15.84 5.12 19.96
CA ALA A 105 15.69 4.12 21.01
C ALA A 105 16.63 2.93 20.83
N LEU A 106 17.00 2.56 19.60
CA LEU A 106 17.91 1.45 19.33
C LEU A 106 19.32 1.65 19.90
N CYS A 107 19.74 2.88 20.18
CA CYS A 107 21.00 3.17 20.88
C CYS A 107 21.06 2.58 22.30
N TYR A 108 19.91 2.20 22.88
CA TYR A 108 19.83 1.57 24.21
C TYR A 108 19.71 0.05 24.14
N PHE A 109 19.84 -0.53 22.96
CA PHE A 109 19.80 -1.98 22.75
C PHE A 109 21.20 -2.51 22.47
N ASP A 110 21.48 -3.70 22.97
CA ASP A 110 22.68 -4.48 22.63
C ASP A 110 22.21 -5.69 21.79
N ILE A 111 22.24 -5.56 20.47
CA ILE A 111 21.78 -6.57 19.52
C ILE A 111 22.98 -7.06 18.72
N LYS A 112 23.26 -8.37 18.77
CA LYS A 112 24.41 -8.96 18.05
C LYS A 112 24.16 -9.06 16.56
N HIS A 113 22.94 -9.48 16.18
CA HIS A 113 22.57 -9.72 14.78
C HIS A 113 21.19 -9.17 14.47
N SER A 114 21.03 -8.46 13.34
CA SER A 114 19.76 -7.87 12.95
C SER A 114 19.38 -8.22 11.54
N VAL A 115 18.13 -8.66 11.34
CA VAL A 115 17.52 -8.90 10.03
C VAL A 115 16.38 -7.90 9.81
N LEU A 116 16.56 -6.99 8.87
CA LEU A 116 15.58 -5.97 8.51
C LEU A 116 14.86 -6.39 7.22
N LEU A 117 13.53 -6.43 7.26
CA LEU A 117 12.69 -6.87 6.14
C LEU A 117 11.87 -5.71 5.62
N SER A 118 11.84 -5.52 4.32
CA SER A 118 10.89 -4.63 3.65
C SER A 118 10.68 -5.02 2.21
N ALA A 119 9.55 -4.62 1.62
CA ALA A 119 9.35 -4.72 0.17
C ALA A 119 10.04 -3.57 -0.59
N THR A 120 10.22 -2.43 0.07
CA THR A 120 10.87 -1.24 -0.50
C THR A 120 11.45 -0.39 0.63
N VAL A 121 12.64 0.13 0.41
CA VAL A 121 13.29 1.09 1.32
C VAL A 121 13.71 2.31 0.50
N SER A 122 13.36 3.52 0.95
CA SER A 122 13.83 4.75 0.30
C SER A 122 15.33 4.95 0.54
N ASN A 123 16.04 5.57 -0.39
CA ASN A 123 17.47 5.85 -0.22
C ASN A 123 17.74 6.62 1.07
N LYS A 124 16.90 7.61 1.39
CA LYS A 124 17.03 8.35 2.66
C LYS A 124 16.95 7.43 3.89
N LEU A 125 15.97 6.52 3.93
CA LEU A 125 15.85 5.59 5.05
C LEU A 125 17.04 4.61 5.09
N LYS A 126 17.53 4.19 3.93
CA LYS A 126 18.69 3.31 3.83
C LYS A 126 19.93 3.97 4.44
N ASP A 127 20.18 5.24 4.12
CA ASP A 127 21.27 6.02 4.71
C ASP A 127 21.11 6.13 6.25
N GLU A 128 19.88 6.43 6.72
CA GLU A 128 19.55 6.47 8.14
C GLU A 128 19.69 5.11 8.86
N LEU A 129 19.44 3.99 8.16
CA LEU A 129 19.64 2.65 8.72
C LEU A 129 21.11 2.27 8.81
N ILE A 130 21.94 2.69 7.87
CA ILE A 130 23.41 2.49 7.91
C ILE A 130 24.01 3.20 9.11
N GLU A 131 23.48 4.36 9.52
CA GLU A 131 23.93 5.08 10.72
C GLU A 131 23.59 4.34 12.04
N VAL A 132 22.54 3.50 12.03
CA VAL A 132 22.06 2.77 13.23
C VAL A 132 22.62 1.36 13.32
N PHE A 133 22.76 0.71 12.17
CA PHE A 133 23.22 -0.68 12.06
C PHE A 133 24.57 -0.71 11.34
N ASP A 134 25.63 -0.85 12.10
CA ASP A 134 26.98 -1.02 11.55
C ASP A 134 27.02 -2.22 10.61
N ASP A 135 27.84 -2.18 9.57
CA ASP A 135 28.02 -3.26 8.58
C ASP A 135 26.72 -3.78 7.95
N LEU A 136 25.78 -2.87 7.61
CA LEU A 136 24.50 -3.23 7.02
C LEU A 136 24.66 -3.78 5.61
N THR A 137 24.62 -5.10 5.45
CA THR A 137 24.63 -5.78 4.17
C THR A 137 23.24 -5.78 3.54
N SER A 138 23.11 -5.25 2.31
CA SER A 138 21.83 -5.18 1.61
C SER A 138 21.71 -6.30 0.58
N TYR A 139 20.59 -7.01 0.60
CA TYR A 139 20.17 -7.96 -0.43
C TYR A 139 18.84 -7.53 -1.02
N LYS A 140 18.75 -7.42 -2.34
CA LYS A 140 17.56 -6.93 -3.02
C LYS A 140 17.11 -7.88 -4.12
N LYS A 141 15.79 -8.19 -4.12
CA LYS A 141 15.05 -8.82 -5.22
C LYS A 141 13.72 -8.08 -5.34
N ASP A 142 13.60 -7.29 -6.38
CA ASP A 142 12.36 -6.56 -6.61
C ASP A 142 11.28 -7.46 -7.25
N LEU A 143 10.11 -6.88 -7.51
CA LEU A 143 8.99 -7.66 -8.01
C LEU A 143 9.26 -8.22 -9.42
N ARG A 144 9.94 -7.43 -10.27
CA ARG A 144 10.23 -7.86 -11.63
C ARG A 144 11.23 -9.01 -11.65
N ASP A 145 12.28 -8.93 -10.83
CA ASP A 145 13.27 -10.03 -10.68
C ASP A 145 12.58 -11.35 -10.31
N VAL A 146 11.63 -11.27 -9.37
CA VAL A 146 10.94 -12.47 -8.84
C VAL A 146 9.94 -13.05 -9.86
N ILE A 147 9.35 -12.22 -10.69
CA ILE A 147 8.50 -12.67 -11.80
C ILE A 147 9.36 -13.27 -12.92
N ASP A 148 10.46 -12.61 -13.31
CA ASP A 148 11.37 -13.10 -14.35
C ASP A 148 12.06 -14.41 -13.95
N ASP A 149 12.21 -14.66 -12.65
CA ASP A 149 12.69 -15.91 -12.08
C ASP A 149 11.59 -17.00 -11.93
N ASP A 150 10.36 -16.77 -12.42
CA ASP A 150 9.19 -17.68 -12.28
C ASP A 150 8.82 -18.03 -10.82
N ILE A 151 9.25 -17.22 -9.87
CA ILE A 151 8.91 -17.41 -8.44
C ILE A 151 7.49 -16.92 -8.13
N LEU A 152 7.09 -15.85 -8.81
CA LEU A 152 5.72 -15.33 -8.80
C LEU A 152 5.19 -15.31 -10.25
N PRO A 153 3.90 -15.57 -10.45
CA PRO A 153 3.29 -15.53 -11.78
C PRO A 153 3.22 -14.09 -12.30
N ASP A 154 3.34 -13.92 -13.61
CA ASP A 154 3.12 -12.63 -14.28
C ASP A 154 1.60 -12.43 -14.48
N PRO A 155 1.01 -11.35 -13.99
CA PRO A 155 -0.44 -11.17 -14.07
C PRO A 155 -0.89 -10.70 -15.47
N ILE A 156 -2.08 -11.14 -15.88
CA ILE A 156 -2.79 -10.51 -16.98
C ILE A 156 -3.37 -9.18 -16.47
N VAL A 157 -3.13 -8.09 -17.20
CA VAL A 157 -3.57 -6.75 -16.80
C VAL A 157 -4.54 -6.18 -17.83
N TYR A 158 -5.75 -5.89 -17.40
CA TYR A 158 -6.75 -5.18 -18.19
C TYR A 158 -6.80 -3.71 -17.78
N MET A 159 -6.46 -2.82 -18.72
CA MET A 159 -6.53 -1.38 -18.56
C MET A 159 -7.84 -0.88 -19.13
N LEU A 160 -8.70 -0.28 -18.29
CA LEU A 160 -10.00 0.25 -18.69
C LEU A 160 -9.99 1.78 -18.63
N PRO A 161 -9.76 2.48 -19.76
CA PRO A 161 -9.82 3.94 -19.81
C PRO A 161 -11.26 4.44 -19.62
N LEU A 162 -11.46 5.37 -18.72
CA LEU A 162 -12.73 6.00 -18.42
C LEU A 162 -12.67 7.49 -18.78
N ASN A 163 -13.79 8.05 -19.18
CA ASN A 163 -13.91 9.47 -19.47
C ASN A 163 -14.69 10.20 -18.37
N LEU A 164 -14.17 11.33 -17.93
CA LEU A 164 -14.92 12.23 -17.05
C LEU A 164 -16.05 12.91 -17.81
N ARG A 165 -17.21 12.99 -17.17
CA ARG A 165 -18.38 13.65 -17.76
C ARG A 165 -18.11 15.14 -17.94
N ALA A 166 -18.39 15.62 -19.16
CA ALA A 166 -18.24 17.02 -19.56
C ALA A 166 -19.56 17.67 -19.97
N ASP A 167 -20.64 16.86 -20.01
CA ASP A 167 -21.95 17.24 -20.53
C ASP A 167 -22.91 17.76 -19.45
N LEU A 168 -22.80 17.23 -18.23
CA LEU A 168 -23.72 17.53 -17.14
C LEU A 168 -23.01 18.13 -15.92
N PRO A 169 -23.55 19.21 -15.30
CA PRO A 169 -23.00 19.81 -14.10
C PRO A 169 -23.38 19.03 -12.84
N THR A 170 -22.73 17.89 -12.61
CA THR A 170 -22.99 16.98 -11.48
C THR A 170 -22.18 17.30 -10.23
N GLU A 171 -21.16 18.16 -10.34
CA GLU A 171 -20.29 18.53 -9.22
C GLU A 171 -20.60 19.92 -8.69
N VAL A 172 -20.25 20.17 -7.44
CA VAL A 172 -20.43 21.46 -6.78
C VAL A 172 -19.10 21.99 -6.28
N ILE A 173 -18.79 23.19 -6.69
CA ILE A 173 -17.64 23.94 -6.20
C ILE A 173 -18.14 25.14 -5.38
N TRP A 174 -17.38 25.45 -4.33
CA TRP A 174 -17.68 26.61 -3.51
C TRP A 174 -16.71 27.75 -3.82
N LYS A 175 -17.20 28.89 -4.24
CA LYS A 175 -16.40 30.07 -4.56
C LYS A 175 -16.49 31.13 -3.45
N ASN A 176 -15.33 31.66 -3.05
CA ASN A 176 -15.30 32.84 -2.19
C ASN A 176 -15.63 34.09 -2.99
N PRO A 177 -16.73 34.80 -2.70
CA PRO A 177 -17.07 36.01 -3.41
C PRO A 177 -16.02 37.12 -3.25
N LYS A 178 -15.22 37.10 -2.17
CA LYS A 178 -14.13 38.06 -1.92
C LYS A 178 -12.79 37.68 -2.57
N ALA A 179 -12.62 36.45 -3.00
CA ALA A 179 -11.39 35.99 -3.65
C ALA A 179 -11.40 36.31 -5.14
N LYS A 180 -11.55 37.57 -5.51
CA LYS A 180 -11.52 38.11 -6.90
C LYS A 180 -11.23 37.05 -7.99
N GLY A 181 -12.06 36.06 -8.04
CA GLY A 181 -12.29 35.18 -9.21
C GLY A 181 -11.31 34.12 -9.57
N ARG A 182 -10.31 33.72 -8.77
CA ARG A 182 -9.18 33.03 -9.36
C ARG A 182 -8.92 31.59 -8.92
N LEU A 183 -9.49 31.13 -7.80
CA LEU A 183 -9.30 29.74 -7.36
C LEU A 183 -10.59 29.22 -6.76
N ILE A 184 -11.02 28.10 -7.27
CA ILE A 184 -12.10 27.32 -6.71
C ILE A 184 -11.45 26.34 -5.73
N GLU A 185 -11.79 26.47 -4.46
CA GLU A 185 -11.25 25.58 -3.41
C GLU A 185 -12.14 24.36 -3.25
N SER A 186 -11.60 23.24 -2.76
CA SER A 186 -12.41 22.07 -2.42
C SER A 186 -13.52 22.48 -1.44
N SER A 187 -14.71 21.90 -1.61
CA SER A 187 -15.91 22.28 -0.86
C SER A 187 -15.72 22.31 0.66
N TRP A 188 -14.91 21.40 1.19
CA TRP A 188 -14.62 21.34 2.63
C TRP A 188 -13.66 22.44 3.10
N ALA A 189 -12.54 22.64 2.41
CA ALA A 189 -11.55 23.66 2.79
C ALA A 189 -12.14 25.08 2.69
N MET A 190 -12.97 25.31 1.68
CA MET A 190 -13.72 26.54 1.53
C MET A 190 -14.71 26.77 2.66
N ARG A 191 -15.54 25.77 2.97
CA ARG A 191 -16.54 25.85 4.03
C ARG A 191 -15.91 26.23 5.36
N TRP A 192 -14.76 25.64 5.70
CA TRP A 192 -14.02 25.97 6.91
C TRP A 192 -13.42 27.37 6.88
N GLY A 193 -12.86 27.78 5.76
CA GLY A 193 -12.32 29.14 5.54
C GLY A 193 -13.41 30.24 5.66
N TYR A 194 -14.59 29.95 5.14
CA TYR A 194 -15.73 30.90 5.25
C TYR A 194 -16.28 31.01 6.66
N MET A 195 -16.42 29.90 7.37
CA MET A 195 -16.84 29.93 8.78
C MET A 195 -15.89 30.78 9.62
N LYS A 196 -14.58 30.70 9.35
CA LYS A 196 -13.57 31.47 10.05
C LYS A 196 -13.59 32.98 9.64
N GLN A 197 -13.88 33.29 8.36
CA GLN A 197 -13.90 34.63 7.82
C GLN A 197 -15.29 35.29 7.86
N LYS A 198 -16.31 34.59 8.35
CA LYS A 198 -17.72 35.08 8.36
C LYS A 198 -18.23 35.54 6.99
N THR A 199 -17.84 34.83 5.92
CA THR A 199 -18.29 35.12 4.56
C THR A 199 -19.19 34.01 4.04
N ASN A 200 -20.24 34.32 3.28
CA ASN A 200 -21.13 33.33 2.70
C ASN A 200 -20.52 32.76 1.39
N PRO A 201 -20.27 31.49 1.29
CA PRO A 201 -19.78 30.89 0.05
C PRO A 201 -20.88 30.79 -1.00
N VAL A 202 -20.50 30.94 -2.27
CA VAL A 202 -21.38 30.76 -3.41
C VAL A 202 -21.17 29.37 -4.00
N LYS A 203 -22.25 28.61 -4.19
CA LYS A 203 -22.25 27.35 -4.90
C LYS A 203 -22.18 27.56 -6.40
N ILE A 204 -21.28 26.85 -7.06
CA ILE A 204 -21.23 26.80 -8.53
C ILE A 204 -21.35 25.33 -8.94
N TYR A 205 -22.31 25.03 -9.79
CA TYR A 205 -22.43 23.72 -10.42
C TYR A 205 -21.49 23.63 -11.61
N CYS A 206 -20.78 22.54 -11.72
CA CYS A 206 -19.82 22.30 -12.79
C CYS A 206 -19.79 20.82 -13.21
N THR A 207 -19.20 20.55 -14.36
CA THR A 207 -18.98 19.18 -14.85
C THR A 207 -17.84 18.50 -14.09
N GLN A 208 -17.77 17.19 -14.18
CA GLN A 208 -16.64 16.43 -13.57
C GLN A 208 -15.29 16.91 -14.11
N LYS A 209 -15.21 17.17 -15.43
CA LYS A 209 -13.99 17.67 -16.07
C LYS A 209 -13.58 19.05 -15.55
N GLN A 210 -14.52 19.96 -15.36
CA GLN A 210 -14.27 21.27 -14.77
C GLN A 210 -13.80 21.15 -13.31
N TYR A 211 -14.46 20.28 -12.54
CA TYR A 211 -14.10 20.07 -11.14
C TYR A 211 -12.64 19.60 -10.97
N ILE A 212 -12.23 18.59 -11.73
CA ILE A 212 -10.86 18.07 -11.62
C ILE A 212 -9.82 19.08 -12.10
N THR A 213 -10.13 19.85 -13.16
CA THR A 213 -9.25 20.90 -13.66
C THR A 213 -9.02 21.99 -12.60
N ASP A 214 -10.08 22.41 -11.91
CA ASP A 214 -9.95 23.39 -10.84
C ASP A 214 -9.17 22.85 -9.63
N LEU A 215 -9.37 21.59 -9.29
CA LEU A 215 -8.65 20.95 -8.22
C LEU A 215 -7.14 20.80 -8.54
N ASP A 216 -6.79 20.47 -9.78
CA ASP A 216 -5.41 20.41 -10.25
C ASP A 216 -4.74 21.80 -10.24
N ASN A 217 -5.46 22.86 -10.64
CA ASN A 217 -4.97 24.22 -10.56
C ASN A 217 -4.68 24.65 -9.11
N GLN A 218 -5.50 24.23 -8.16
CA GLN A 218 -5.29 24.52 -6.74
C GLN A 218 -4.08 23.75 -6.19
N ILE A 219 -3.93 22.47 -6.56
CA ILE A 219 -2.77 21.63 -6.19
C ILE A 219 -1.48 22.30 -6.66
N GLU A 220 -1.44 22.72 -7.93
CA GLU A 220 -0.28 23.38 -8.51
C GLU A 220 0.03 24.73 -7.83
N TYR A 221 -0.99 25.52 -7.53
CA TYR A 221 -0.82 26.78 -6.79
C TYR A 221 -0.19 26.56 -5.41
N TRP A 222 -0.72 25.60 -4.61
CA TRP A 222 -0.22 25.37 -3.26
C TRP A 222 1.15 24.70 -3.27
N LYS A 223 1.44 23.84 -4.25
CA LYS A 223 2.78 23.30 -4.49
C LYS A 223 3.80 24.39 -4.76
N LYS A 224 3.52 25.30 -5.71
CA LYS A 224 4.40 26.44 -6.00
C LYS A 224 4.59 27.35 -4.79
N ARG A 225 3.53 27.58 -4.03
CA ARG A 225 3.60 28.38 -2.80
C ARG A 225 4.49 27.72 -1.75
N TYR A 226 4.35 26.40 -1.54
CA TYR A 226 5.23 25.67 -0.63
C TYR A 226 6.69 25.72 -1.08
N LEU A 227 6.97 25.49 -2.36
CA LEU A 227 8.33 25.51 -2.89
C LEU A 227 9.02 26.87 -2.69
N ARG A 228 8.24 27.98 -2.75
CA ARG A 228 8.77 29.34 -2.53
C ARG A 228 8.94 29.70 -1.05
N SER A 229 7.97 29.38 -0.21
CA SER A 229 7.92 29.85 1.18
C SER A 229 8.37 28.81 2.21
N ARG A 230 8.48 27.52 1.82
CA ARG A 230 8.71 26.37 2.71
C ARG A 230 7.73 26.30 3.89
N SER A 231 6.58 26.97 3.80
CA SER A 231 5.56 27.02 4.83
C SER A 231 4.87 25.68 5.02
N GLU A 232 4.85 25.15 6.24
CA GLU A 232 4.12 23.93 6.59
C GLU A 232 2.61 24.01 6.31
N ILE A 233 2.01 25.21 6.45
CA ILE A 233 0.62 25.42 6.10
C ILE A 233 0.38 25.18 4.61
N ALA A 234 1.28 25.68 3.75
CA ALA A 234 1.18 25.48 2.30
C ALA A 234 1.40 24.01 1.92
N LYS A 235 2.34 23.33 2.57
CA LYS A 235 2.62 21.89 2.40
C LYS A 235 1.40 21.04 2.77
N ASN A 236 0.85 21.26 3.95
CA ASN A 236 -0.30 20.50 4.44
C ASN A 236 -1.53 20.70 3.55
N LYS A 237 -1.77 21.93 3.07
CA LYS A 237 -2.88 22.21 2.15
C LYS A 237 -2.66 21.54 0.79
N TRP A 238 -1.45 21.59 0.24
CA TRP A 238 -1.08 20.89 -0.99
C TRP A 238 -1.30 19.37 -0.88
N LEU A 239 -0.71 18.73 0.14
CA LEU A 239 -0.82 17.28 0.34
C LEU A 239 -2.28 16.83 0.53
N ARG A 240 -3.06 17.63 1.26
CA ARG A 240 -4.48 17.37 1.45
C ARG A 240 -5.26 17.42 0.14
N LEU A 241 -5.07 18.44 -0.69
CA LEU A 241 -5.72 18.55 -1.99
C LEU A 241 -5.33 17.37 -2.92
N CYS A 242 -4.07 16.90 -2.86
CA CYS A 242 -3.66 15.70 -3.57
C CYS A 242 -4.44 14.46 -3.09
N SER A 243 -4.65 14.31 -1.79
CA SER A 243 -5.45 13.22 -1.21
C SER A 243 -6.92 13.32 -1.60
N ASP A 244 -7.50 14.53 -1.51
CA ASP A 244 -8.88 14.80 -1.91
C ASP A 244 -9.11 14.45 -3.39
N ARG A 245 -8.15 14.76 -4.28
CA ARG A 245 -8.19 14.41 -5.69
C ARG A 245 -8.24 12.89 -5.90
N LEU A 246 -7.35 12.14 -5.27
CA LEU A 246 -7.31 10.68 -5.40
C LEU A 246 -8.59 10.04 -4.85
N LYS A 247 -9.11 10.55 -3.73
CA LYS A 247 -10.39 10.09 -3.18
C LYS A 247 -11.52 10.35 -4.16
N TRP A 248 -11.64 11.54 -4.71
CA TRP A 248 -12.69 11.90 -5.64
C TRP A 248 -12.64 11.04 -6.92
N LEU A 249 -11.45 10.86 -7.53
CA LEU A 249 -11.28 9.99 -8.69
C LEU A 249 -11.68 8.55 -8.37
N SER A 250 -11.31 8.04 -7.21
CA SER A 250 -11.68 6.69 -6.75
C SER A 250 -13.19 6.56 -6.58
N ASP A 251 -13.85 7.52 -5.95
CA ASP A 251 -15.30 7.53 -5.74
C ASP A 251 -16.07 7.54 -7.08
N LYS A 252 -15.57 8.29 -8.07
CA LYS A 252 -16.18 8.33 -9.43
C LYS A 252 -16.03 7.02 -10.20
N LYS A 253 -15.09 6.14 -9.85
CA LYS A 253 -14.96 4.81 -10.43
C LYS A 253 -15.95 3.79 -9.87
N THR A 254 -16.58 4.06 -8.74
CA THR A 254 -17.49 3.11 -8.06
C THR A 254 -18.56 2.48 -8.97
N PRO A 255 -19.31 3.23 -9.81
CA PRO A 255 -20.31 2.63 -10.69
C PRO A 255 -19.71 1.67 -11.74
N TYR A 256 -18.52 1.97 -12.24
CA TYR A 256 -17.82 1.11 -13.21
C TYR A 256 -17.32 -0.17 -12.53
N VAL A 257 -16.77 -0.05 -11.32
CA VAL A 257 -16.33 -1.21 -10.53
C VAL A 257 -17.49 -2.12 -10.17
N GLN A 258 -18.68 -1.58 -9.87
CA GLN A 258 -19.89 -2.38 -9.65
C GLN A 258 -20.28 -3.21 -10.90
N GLN A 259 -20.19 -2.62 -12.09
CA GLN A 259 -20.46 -3.35 -13.35
C GLN A 259 -19.43 -4.46 -13.60
N ILE A 260 -18.15 -4.18 -13.33
CA ILE A 260 -17.08 -5.18 -13.41
C ILE A 260 -17.36 -6.34 -12.44
N LEU A 261 -17.73 -6.04 -11.20
CA LEU A 261 -18.04 -7.06 -10.19
C LEU A 261 -19.22 -7.96 -10.58
N LEU A 262 -20.26 -7.38 -11.16
CA LEU A 262 -21.40 -8.15 -11.67
C LEU A 262 -20.98 -9.08 -12.81
N HIS A 263 -20.10 -8.61 -13.71
CA HIS A 263 -19.58 -9.43 -14.81
C HIS A 263 -18.68 -10.57 -14.31
N LEU A 264 -17.97 -10.35 -13.20
CA LEU A 264 -17.01 -11.29 -12.63
C LEU A 264 -17.53 -11.98 -11.36
N SER A 265 -18.84 -12.14 -11.23
CA SER A 265 -19.50 -12.68 -10.03
C SER A 265 -19.03 -14.09 -9.63
N GLU A 266 -18.53 -14.88 -10.57
CA GLU A 266 -18.04 -16.25 -10.33
C GLU A 266 -16.57 -16.32 -9.92
N TYR A 267 -15.84 -15.20 -9.96
CA TYR A 267 -14.39 -15.19 -9.68
C TYR A 267 -14.08 -14.59 -8.31
N ARG A 268 -13.11 -15.18 -7.63
CA ARG A 268 -12.64 -14.69 -6.33
C ARG A 268 -11.90 -13.38 -6.47
N THR A 269 -12.56 -12.30 -6.03
CA THR A 269 -12.16 -10.93 -6.34
C THR A 269 -11.84 -10.12 -5.08
N LEU A 270 -10.72 -9.39 -5.13
CA LEU A 270 -10.34 -8.37 -4.17
C LEU A 270 -10.42 -6.98 -4.80
N ILE A 271 -11.12 -6.06 -4.16
CA ILE A 271 -11.24 -4.67 -4.61
C ILE A 271 -10.46 -3.75 -3.69
N PHE A 272 -9.49 -3.01 -4.24
CA PHE A 272 -8.72 -2.00 -3.52
C PHE A 272 -9.42 -0.64 -3.59
N CYS A 273 -9.95 -0.20 -2.45
CA CYS A 273 -10.68 1.05 -2.27
C CYS A 273 -9.82 2.14 -1.63
N ASN A 274 -10.23 3.40 -1.79
CA ASN A 274 -9.58 4.55 -1.17
C ASN A 274 -10.18 4.92 0.19
N SER A 275 -11.47 4.70 0.38
CA SER A 275 -12.20 5.10 1.57
C SER A 275 -13.05 3.97 2.13
N ILE A 276 -13.43 4.10 3.39
CA ILE A 276 -14.35 3.16 4.06
C ILE A 276 -15.70 3.21 3.37
N GLU A 277 -16.18 4.41 3.06
CA GLU A 277 -17.44 4.62 2.37
C GLU A 277 -17.48 3.90 1.01
N GLN A 278 -16.38 3.92 0.26
CA GLN A 278 -16.28 3.19 -1.00
C GLN A 278 -16.31 1.67 -0.79
N THR A 279 -15.70 1.15 0.29
CA THR A 279 -15.78 -0.29 0.57
C THR A 279 -17.22 -0.73 0.81
N GLU A 280 -17.99 0.07 1.55
CA GLU A 280 -19.40 -0.20 1.87
C GLU A 280 -20.32 -0.11 0.64
N MET A 281 -20.01 0.79 -0.32
CA MET A 281 -20.74 0.92 -1.57
C MET A 281 -20.51 -0.24 -2.55
N LEU A 282 -19.34 -0.87 -2.47
CA LEU A 282 -18.92 -1.92 -3.42
C LEU A 282 -19.18 -3.34 -2.93
N GLY A 283 -19.47 -3.55 -1.65
CA GLY A 283 -19.79 -4.87 -1.15
C GLY A 283 -20.09 -4.92 0.35
N GLU A 284 -20.67 -6.04 0.77
CA GLU A 284 -21.02 -6.31 2.15
C GLU A 284 -19.78 -6.69 2.99
N TYR A 285 -18.85 -7.43 2.39
CA TYR A 285 -17.67 -7.97 3.08
C TYR A 285 -16.50 -7.00 3.03
N CYS A 286 -16.56 -5.99 3.91
CA CYS A 286 -15.63 -4.87 3.95
C CYS A 286 -14.50 -5.10 4.94
N ILE A 287 -13.25 -5.00 4.47
CA ILE A 287 -12.05 -5.06 5.31
C ILE A 287 -11.50 -3.64 5.50
N ASN A 288 -11.75 -3.07 6.67
CA ASN A 288 -11.29 -1.73 7.02
C ASN A 288 -11.09 -1.57 8.53
N SER A 289 -10.46 -0.47 8.95
CA SER A 289 -10.07 -0.25 10.36
C SER A 289 -11.25 -0.05 11.33
N LYS A 290 -12.45 0.26 10.84
CA LYS A 290 -13.66 0.45 11.65
C LYS A 290 -14.48 -0.83 11.76
N ASN A 291 -14.34 -1.76 10.83
CA ASN A 291 -15.14 -2.98 10.82
C ASN A 291 -14.51 -4.06 11.70
N LYS A 292 -15.16 -4.36 12.83
CA LYS A 292 -14.72 -5.39 13.79
C LYS A 292 -14.71 -6.80 13.19
N LYS A 293 -15.50 -7.06 12.15
CA LYS A 293 -15.59 -8.35 11.45
C LYS A 293 -14.55 -8.52 10.34
N SER A 294 -13.62 -7.56 10.15
CA SER A 294 -12.62 -7.62 9.09
C SER A 294 -11.81 -8.91 9.10
N VAL A 295 -11.45 -9.43 10.26
CA VAL A 295 -10.70 -10.70 10.40
C VAL A 295 -11.58 -11.89 10.02
N GLU A 296 -12.83 -11.92 10.49
CA GLU A 296 -13.81 -12.96 10.16
C GLU A 296 -14.09 -13.02 8.65
N TYR A 297 -14.27 -11.88 8.00
CA TYR A 297 -14.49 -11.81 6.55
C TYR A 297 -13.26 -12.28 5.76
N LEU A 298 -12.06 -11.92 6.21
CA LEU A 298 -10.83 -12.42 5.60
C LEU A 298 -10.70 -13.94 5.71
N GLU A 299 -11.02 -14.50 6.89
CA GLU A 299 -11.02 -15.95 7.08
C GLU A 299 -12.09 -16.64 6.23
N ALA A 300 -13.29 -16.07 6.14
CA ALA A 300 -14.36 -16.59 5.32
C ALA A 300 -13.97 -16.59 3.83
N PHE A 301 -13.33 -15.50 3.36
CA PHE A 301 -12.78 -15.43 2.02
C PHE A 301 -11.69 -16.51 1.82
N ASN A 302 -10.73 -16.62 2.71
CA ASN A 302 -9.66 -17.62 2.59
C ASN A 302 -10.19 -19.07 2.58
N LYS A 303 -11.29 -19.34 3.30
CA LYS A 303 -11.99 -20.64 3.33
C LYS A 303 -12.93 -20.86 2.15
N GLY A 304 -13.05 -19.91 1.20
CA GLY A 304 -13.95 -20.00 0.04
C GLY A 304 -15.43 -19.91 0.37
N LYS A 305 -15.80 -19.30 1.49
CA LYS A 305 -17.21 -19.09 1.89
C LYS A 305 -17.80 -17.81 1.28
N ILE A 306 -16.95 -16.88 0.90
CA ILE A 306 -17.30 -15.64 0.19
C ILE A 306 -16.30 -15.42 -0.93
N ASP A 307 -16.76 -14.89 -2.06
CA ASP A 307 -15.95 -14.74 -3.27
C ASP A 307 -15.50 -13.30 -3.54
N HIS A 308 -16.11 -12.33 -2.88
CA HIS A 308 -15.75 -10.91 -3.06
C HIS A 308 -15.47 -10.24 -1.73
N ILE A 309 -14.36 -9.51 -1.66
CA ILE A 309 -14.01 -8.63 -0.53
C ILE A 309 -13.54 -7.27 -1.02
N THR A 310 -13.93 -6.24 -0.30
CA THR A 310 -13.44 -4.88 -0.50
C THR A 310 -12.47 -4.50 0.61
N ALA A 311 -11.41 -3.76 0.29
CA ALA A 311 -10.41 -3.41 1.27
C ALA A 311 -9.94 -1.97 1.14
N CYS A 312 -9.87 -1.28 2.29
CA CYS A 312 -9.26 0.03 2.41
C CYS A 312 -8.14 -0.01 3.44
N ASN A 313 -6.89 0.20 2.99
CA ASN A 313 -5.66 0.31 3.78
C ASN A 313 -5.25 -0.89 4.67
N MET A 314 -6.17 -1.75 5.12
CA MET A 314 -5.83 -2.86 6.02
C MET A 314 -5.08 -4.00 5.34
N LEU A 315 -5.34 -4.24 4.05
CA LEU A 315 -4.66 -5.31 3.30
C LEU A 315 -3.29 -4.90 2.75
N ASN A 316 -2.85 -3.67 2.98
CA ASN A 316 -1.53 -3.25 2.54
C ASN A 316 -0.42 -3.99 3.29
N GLU A 317 -0.65 -4.38 4.55
CA GLU A 317 0.35 -5.03 5.40
C GLU A 317 -0.24 -6.20 6.20
N GLY A 318 0.53 -7.28 6.33
CA GLY A 318 0.37 -8.32 7.34
C GLY A 318 -0.79 -9.31 7.21
N MET A 319 -1.77 -9.12 6.32
CA MET A 319 -2.88 -10.06 6.15
C MET A 319 -2.59 -11.05 5.01
N ASN A 320 -2.85 -12.33 5.24
CA ASN A 320 -2.65 -13.38 4.25
C ASN A 320 -3.91 -13.62 3.42
N LEU A 321 -3.82 -13.49 2.10
CA LEU A 321 -4.87 -13.80 1.15
C LEU A 321 -4.51 -15.09 0.43
N VAL A 322 -5.48 -16.01 0.34
CA VAL A 322 -5.32 -17.30 -0.33
C VAL A 322 -6.31 -17.38 -1.49
N ASN A 323 -5.81 -17.85 -2.65
CA ASN A 323 -6.62 -18.09 -3.84
C ASN A 323 -7.44 -16.89 -4.33
N CYS A 324 -6.93 -15.67 -4.22
CA CYS A 324 -7.53 -14.50 -4.85
C CYS A 324 -7.07 -14.44 -6.31
N GLN A 325 -7.98 -14.58 -7.25
CA GLN A 325 -7.67 -14.61 -8.68
C GLN A 325 -7.70 -13.23 -9.32
N VAL A 326 -8.67 -12.40 -8.94
CA VAL A 326 -8.90 -11.09 -9.55
C VAL A 326 -8.64 -9.97 -8.56
N GLY A 327 -7.89 -8.97 -9.00
CA GLY A 327 -7.70 -7.71 -8.28
C GLY A 327 -8.26 -6.53 -9.05
N ILE A 328 -9.14 -5.74 -8.44
CA ILE A 328 -9.67 -4.52 -9.05
C ILE A 328 -9.12 -3.30 -8.32
N TYR A 329 -8.45 -2.43 -9.03
CA TYR A 329 -7.90 -1.19 -8.50
C TYR A 329 -8.90 -0.03 -8.61
N ALA A 330 -9.92 0.00 -7.75
CA ALA A 330 -10.81 1.15 -7.63
C ALA A 330 -10.03 2.41 -7.19
N ASN A 331 -8.92 2.24 -6.49
CA ASN A 331 -8.02 3.31 -6.09
C ASN A 331 -6.59 3.05 -6.59
N LEU A 332 -6.06 3.99 -7.35
CA LEU A 332 -4.64 4.07 -7.71
C LEU A 332 -3.87 4.89 -6.68
N ASN A 333 -2.66 4.47 -6.34
CA ASN A 333 -1.85 5.11 -5.32
C ASN A 333 -0.49 5.52 -5.87
N SER A 334 0.04 6.64 -5.38
CA SER A 334 1.38 7.13 -5.76
C SER A 334 2.53 6.45 -5.01
N SER A 335 2.23 5.70 -3.94
CA SER A 335 3.24 4.97 -3.16
C SER A 335 3.60 3.65 -3.83
N ASP A 336 4.83 3.51 -4.28
CA ASP A 336 5.35 2.26 -4.86
C ASP A 336 5.25 1.09 -3.87
N THR A 337 5.47 1.35 -2.58
CA THR A 337 5.33 0.35 -1.52
C THR A 337 3.92 -0.23 -1.46
N ILE A 338 2.89 0.64 -1.46
CA ILE A 338 1.49 0.20 -1.42
C ILE A 338 1.13 -0.57 -2.68
N VAL A 339 1.56 -0.11 -3.85
CA VAL A 339 1.32 -0.81 -5.11
C VAL A 339 1.95 -2.21 -5.07
N LYS A 340 3.21 -2.33 -4.72
CA LYS A 340 3.94 -3.61 -4.64
C LYS A 340 3.35 -4.55 -3.58
N GLN A 341 2.93 -4.05 -2.44
CA GLN A 341 2.27 -4.85 -1.40
C GLN A 341 0.92 -5.40 -1.86
N ARG A 342 0.09 -4.58 -2.51
CA ARG A 342 -1.19 -5.02 -3.08
C ARG A 342 -0.99 -6.11 -4.13
N MET A 343 -0.03 -5.92 -5.02
CA MET A 343 0.30 -6.89 -6.05
C MET A 343 0.75 -8.23 -5.49
N GLY A 344 1.69 -8.23 -4.56
CA GLY A 344 2.18 -9.46 -3.94
C GLY A 344 1.12 -10.26 -3.18
N ARG A 345 -0.08 -9.71 -2.97
CA ARG A 345 -1.25 -10.43 -2.44
C ARG A 345 -1.98 -11.21 -3.52
N LEU A 346 -2.09 -10.64 -4.72
CA LEU A 346 -2.77 -11.23 -5.86
C LEU A 346 -1.91 -12.28 -6.56
N LEU A 347 -0.59 -12.08 -6.62
CA LEU A 347 0.36 -12.97 -7.28
C LEU A 347 0.56 -14.32 -6.57
N ARG A 348 -0.33 -14.68 -5.66
CA ARG A 348 -0.38 -16.01 -5.02
C ARG A 348 -1.27 -17.00 -5.75
N HIS A 349 -2.13 -16.53 -6.65
CA HIS A 349 -2.91 -17.35 -7.56
C HIS A 349 -2.07 -17.71 -8.78
N LYS A 350 -2.35 -18.88 -9.39
CA LYS A 350 -1.61 -19.38 -10.55
C LYS A 350 -1.72 -18.47 -11.77
N ASN A 351 -2.92 -17.90 -11.98
CA ASN A 351 -3.25 -17.02 -13.09
C ASN A 351 -3.89 -15.74 -12.51
N PRO A 352 -3.12 -14.81 -11.97
CA PRO A 352 -3.68 -13.60 -11.41
C PRO A 352 -4.10 -12.62 -12.51
N VAL A 353 -5.24 -11.96 -12.31
CA VAL A 353 -5.78 -10.95 -13.23
C VAL A 353 -5.92 -9.62 -12.49
N LEU A 354 -5.42 -8.56 -13.09
CA LEU A 354 -5.54 -7.20 -12.59
C LEU A 354 -6.44 -6.38 -13.50
N ILE A 355 -7.37 -5.66 -12.91
CA ILE A 355 -8.26 -4.75 -13.63
C ILE A 355 -8.04 -3.34 -13.09
N VAL A 356 -7.68 -2.44 -13.99
CA VAL A 356 -7.24 -1.08 -13.67
C VAL A 356 -8.12 -0.07 -14.40
N PRO A 357 -9.28 0.29 -13.84
CA PRO A 357 -10.05 1.41 -14.35
C PRO A 357 -9.34 2.73 -14.00
N TYR A 358 -9.17 3.62 -14.98
CA TYR A 358 -8.52 4.91 -14.78
C TYR A 358 -9.15 6.00 -15.65
N PHE A 359 -9.19 7.25 -15.15
CA PHE A 359 -9.70 8.37 -15.91
C PHE A 359 -8.61 8.98 -16.79
N VAL A 360 -8.87 9.00 -18.11
CA VAL A 360 -7.97 9.59 -19.12
C VAL A 360 -7.81 11.09 -18.88
N GLY A 361 -6.61 11.62 -19.11
CA GLY A 361 -6.26 13.03 -18.94
C GLY A 361 -6.23 13.49 -17.49
N THR A 362 -6.10 12.58 -16.53
CA THR A 362 -6.02 12.90 -15.10
C THR A 362 -4.81 12.26 -14.43
N ARG A 363 -4.62 12.56 -13.14
CA ARG A 363 -3.59 11.89 -12.32
C ARG A 363 -3.74 10.38 -12.27
N ASP A 364 -4.94 9.85 -12.47
CA ASP A 364 -5.17 8.42 -12.53
C ASP A 364 -4.40 7.75 -13.68
N GLU A 365 -4.39 8.35 -14.86
CA GLU A 365 -3.66 7.83 -16.02
C GLU A 365 -2.14 7.77 -15.77
N GLU A 366 -1.57 8.82 -15.17
CA GLU A 366 -0.15 8.83 -14.80
C GLU A 366 0.17 7.72 -13.80
N LEU A 367 -0.69 7.51 -12.79
CA LEU A 367 -0.50 6.46 -11.79
C LEU A 367 -0.68 5.05 -12.38
N ALA A 368 -1.63 4.89 -13.28
CA ALA A 368 -1.84 3.65 -14.02
C ALA A 368 -0.63 3.32 -14.90
N SER A 369 -0.12 4.28 -15.65
CA SER A 369 1.07 4.12 -16.49
C SER A 369 2.31 3.74 -15.65
N LYS A 370 2.53 4.44 -14.53
CA LYS A 370 3.62 4.12 -13.61
C LYS A 370 3.51 2.70 -13.02
N MET A 371 2.30 2.26 -12.72
CA MET A 371 2.07 0.92 -12.22
C MET A 371 2.46 -0.16 -13.24
N LEU A 372 2.25 0.11 -14.54
CA LEU A 372 2.58 -0.82 -15.63
C LEU A 372 4.07 -1.07 -15.81
N GLU A 373 4.95 -0.18 -15.33
CA GLU A 373 6.41 -0.37 -15.39
C GLU A 373 6.87 -1.66 -14.71
N ASN A 374 6.05 -2.22 -13.82
CA ASN A 374 6.35 -3.45 -13.09
C ASN A 374 5.85 -4.74 -13.80
N TYR A 375 5.16 -4.62 -14.94
CA TYR A 375 4.52 -5.77 -15.62
C TYR A 375 5.08 -6.03 -17.01
N ASN A 376 4.83 -7.24 -17.50
CA ASN A 376 5.15 -7.61 -18.87
C ASN A 376 4.19 -6.92 -19.84
N PRO A 377 4.68 -6.05 -20.75
CA PRO A 377 3.81 -5.35 -21.69
C PRO A 377 2.98 -6.27 -22.58
N LYS A 378 3.44 -7.51 -22.82
CA LYS A 378 2.71 -8.51 -23.62
C LYS A 378 1.43 -9.02 -22.93
N LEU A 379 1.35 -8.90 -21.61
CA LEU A 379 0.20 -9.31 -20.80
C LEU A 379 -0.70 -8.14 -20.42
N VAL A 380 -0.40 -6.95 -20.92
CA VAL A 380 -1.22 -5.74 -20.70
C VAL A 380 -2.12 -5.53 -21.91
N THR A 381 -3.43 -5.49 -21.67
CA THR A 381 -4.44 -5.24 -22.69
C THR A 381 -5.26 -4.01 -22.31
N VAL A 382 -5.36 -3.04 -23.23
CA VAL A 382 -6.29 -1.91 -23.09
C VAL A 382 -7.63 -2.34 -23.68
N ILE A 383 -8.69 -2.28 -22.88
CA ILE A 383 -10.07 -2.66 -23.26
C ILE A 383 -10.96 -1.43 -23.26
N ASN A 384 -11.99 -1.42 -24.10
CA ASN A 384 -12.95 -0.32 -24.17
C ASN A 384 -14.22 -0.59 -23.34
N ASP A 385 -14.51 -1.85 -23.07
CA ASP A 385 -15.67 -2.30 -22.29
C ASP A 385 -15.24 -3.40 -21.32
N TYR A 386 -15.79 -3.38 -20.10
CA TYR A 386 -15.51 -4.42 -19.09
C TYR A 386 -15.95 -5.83 -19.54
N LYS A 387 -16.84 -5.95 -20.51
CA LYS A 387 -17.26 -7.23 -21.10
C LYS A 387 -16.15 -7.92 -21.91
N GLU A 388 -15.11 -7.21 -22.27
CA GLU A 388 -13.93 -7.76 -22.96
C GLU A 388 -13.00 -8.52 -22.00
N ILE A 389 -13.21 -8.42 -20.68
CA ILE A 389 -12.42 -9.14 -19.68
C ILE A 389 -12.70 -10.64 -19.80
N LYS A 390 -11.64 -11.41 -20.00
CA LYS A 390 -11.66 -12.88 -20.07
C LYS A 390 -10.68 -13.44 -19.03
N ILE A 391 -11.14 -14.40 -18.21
CA ILE A 391 -10.35 -14.99 -17.11
C ILE A 391 -10.28 -16.50 -17.28
#